data_19c512a21d5e6bf9f7480b4223484725
#
_entry.id   19c512a21d5e6bf9f7480b4223484725
#
_cell.length_a   1.000
_cell.length_b   1.000
_cell.length_c   1.000
_cell.angle_alpha   90.00
_cell.angle_beta   90.00
_cell.angle_gamma   90.00
#
_symmetry.space_group_name_H-M   'P 1'
#
loop_
_entity.id
_entity.type
_entity.pdbx_description
1 polymer ?
#
loop_
_entity_poly.entity_id
_entity_poly.type
_entity_poly.pdbx_seq_one_letter_code
_entity_poly.pdbx_strand_id
1 'polypeptide(L)'
;MQMKVILSIMVLFSLVFLLPSDAYANDGSIILETTSLEHDARQGQYNSLVQVDSDTYALAYEGKDKDGFISTFTISSDGSSIVEVDTLEHDDDHGQYNSLVHVVSDTYALAYAGTNDDGFISTFTIDSEGVITPIQIQNHANTDTVDDVANLEHDIVQGQYNSLVQINSNTIALAYAGTNDDGFISTFTI
;
A
#
# COMPACT_ATOMS: atom_id res chain seq x y z
N MET A 1 56.95 22.78 32.36
CA MET A 1 55.48 22.95 32.49
C MET A 1 54.84 21.84 31.63
N GLN A 2 54.54 20.68 32.24
CA GLN A 2 53.99 19.51 31.53
C GLN A 2 52.45 19.52 31.65
N MET A 3 51.78 19.61 30.52
CA MET A 3 50.33 19.58 30.42
C MET A 3 49.87 18.10 30.43
N LYS A 4 49.16 17.68 31.49
CA LYS A 4 48.56 16.35 31.59
C LYS A 4 47.27 16.37 30.79
N VAL A 5 47.22 15.56 29.72
CA VAL A 5 46.01 15.25 28.99
C VAL A 5 45.23 14.21 29.77
N ILE A 6 44.07 14.54 30.29
CA ILE A 6 43.15 13.58 30.93
C ILE A 6 42.27 13.00 29.82
N LEU A 7 42.53 11.75 29.48
CA LEU A 7 41.70 10.98 28.57
C LEU A 7 40.47 10.44 29.34
N SER A 8 39.31 11.09 29.11
CA SER A 8 38.03 10.63 29.69
C SER A 8 37.50 9.48 28.87
N ILE A 9 37.60 8.27 29.40
CA ILE A 9 36.97 7.08 28.80
C ILE A 9 35.51 7.07 29.22
N MET A 10 34.63 7.38 28.27
CA MET A 10 33.18 7.24 28.42
C MET A 10 32.82 5.75 28.24
N VAL A 11 32.61 5.05 29.34
CA VAL A 11 32.10 3.67 29.31
C VAL A 11 30.62 3.72 29.09
N LEU A 12 30.19 3.36 27.87
CA LEU A 12 28.77 3.17 27.53
C LEU A 12 28.31 1.88 28.20
N PHE A 13 27.57 1.96 29.30
CA PHE A 13 26.86 0.83 29.89
C PHE A 13 25.65 0.53 29.02
N SER A 14 25.77 -0.44 28.11
CA SER A 14 24.64 -1.11 27.48
C SER A 14 23.93 -1.94 28.55
N LEU A 15 22.80 -1.45 29.04
CA LEU A 15 21.93 -2.18 29.94
C LEU A 15 21.14 -3.20 29.12
N VAL A 16 21.69 -4.40 28.96
CA VAL A 16 20.95 -5.54 28.39
C VAL A 16 19.95 -5.98 29.46
N PHE A 17 18.68 -5.67 29.26
CA PHE A 17 17.58 -6.29 30.00
C PHE A 17 17.47 -7.75 29.52
N LEU A 18 18.10 -8.66 30.25
CA LEU A 18 17.77 -10.09 30.15
C LEU A 18 16.38 -10.28 30.81
N LEU A 19 15.33 -10.27 29.99
CA LEU A 19 14.04 -10.76 30.43
C LEU A 19 14.16 -12.29 30.63
N PRO A 20 13.64 -12.86 31.73
CA PRO A 20 13.65 -14.29 31.93
C PRO A 20 12.87 -14.98 30.82
N SER A 21 13.49 -15.96 30.17
CA SER A 21 12.94 -16.71 29.01
C SER A 21 11.74 -17.61 29.34
N ASP A 22 11.31 -17.66 30.61
CA ASP A 22 10.38 -18.68 31.10
C ASP A 22 9.00 -18.13 31.46
N ALA A 23 8.71 -16.85 31.19
CA ALA A 23 7.50 -16.20 31.68
C ALA A 23 6.30 -16.19 30.73
N TYR A 24 6.45 -16.68 29.51
CA TYR A 24 5.39 -16.55 28.49
C TYR A 24 5.05 -17.92 27.90
N ALA A 25 4.36 -18.72 28.70
CA ALA A 25 3.61 -19.85 28.16
C ALA A 25 2.45 -19.30 27.33
N ASN A 26 2.66 -19.35 26.11
CA ASN A 26 1.85 -19.52 24.95
C ASN A 26 0.34 -19.78 25.18
N ASP A 27 -0.41 -18.71 25.47
CA ASP A 27 -1.87 -18.72 25.32
C ASP A 27 -2.38 -17.84 24.15
N GLY A 28 -1.47 -17.42 23.24
CA GLY A 28 -1.83 -16.67 22.03
C GLY A 28 -2.16 -15.19 22.24
N SER A 29 -1.91 -14.62 23.40
CA SER A 29 -2.37 -13.27 23.75
C SER A 29 -1.33 -12.16 23.67
N ILE A 30 -0.07 -12.46 23.28
CA ILE A 30 0.97 -11.43 23.15
C ILE A 30 1.28 -11.20 21.68
N ILE A 31 1.05 -9.96 21.24
CA ILE A 31 1.49 -9.49 19.93
C ILE A 31 2.81 -8.74 20.13
N LEU A 32 3.87 -9.20 19.44
CA LEU A 32 5.18 -8.57 19.46
C LEU A 32 5.52 -8.06 18.06
N GLU A 33 6.02 -6.84 17.98
CA GLU A 33 6.62 -6.32 16.75
C GLU A 33 7.94 -7.06 16.50
N THR A 34 8.09 -7.66 15.32
CA THR A 34 9.31 -8.35 14.91
C THR A 34 10.25 -7.41 14.17
N THR A 35 9.70 -6.63 13.23
CA THR A 35 10.40 -5.59 12.47
C THR A 35 9.43 -4.54 11.98
N SER A 36 9.95 -3.38 11.58
CA SER A 36 9.18 -2.33 10.91
C SER A 36 10.00 -1.67 9.81
N LEU A 37 9.30 -1.16 8.80
CA LEU A 37 9.86 -0.36 7.72
C LEU A 37 9.04 0.92 7.60
N GLU A 38 9.70 2.07 7.59
CA GLU A 38 9.08 3.34 7.22
C GLU A 38 8.98 3.39 5.68
N HIS A 39 7.78 3.17 5.14
CA HIS A 39 7.56 3.12 3.68
C HIS A 39 7.43 4.52 3.06
N ASP A 40 7.09 5.54 3.84
CA ASP A 40 7.09 6.95 3.42
C ASP A 40 7.45 7.85 4.62
N ALA A 41 8.55 8.61 4.52
CA ALA A 41 9.05 9.48 5.58
C ALA A 41 8.26 10.79 5.75
N ARG A 42 7.29 11.08 4.88
CA ARG A 42 6.51 12.32 4.89
C ARG A 42 5.04 12.10 5.18
N GLN A 43 4.44 11.11 4.51
CA GLN A 43 3.02 10.81 4.65
C GLN A 43 2.76 9.35 4.23
N GLY A 44 2.04 8.60 5.03
CA GLY A 44 1.67 7.22 4.75
C GLY A 44 0.27 6.97 5.30
N GLN A 45 -0.77 7.44 4.58
CA GLN A 45 -2.16 7.40 5.02
C GLN A 45 -3.02 6.55 4.09
N TYR A 46 -4.22 6.23 4.52
CA TYR A 46 -5.21 5.45 3.75
C TYR A 46 -4.64 4.14 3.19
N ASN A 47 -3.87 3.44 4.00
CA ASN A 47 -3.14 2.23 3.65
C ASN A 47 -4.07 1.06 3.32
N SER A 48 -3.82 0.38 2.19
CA SER A 48 -4.48 -0.86 1.80
C SER A 48 -3.45 -1.89 1.37
N LEU A 49 -3.24 -2.92 2.21
CA LEU A 49 -2.23 -3.94 2.02
C LEU A 49 -2.86 -5.26 1.56
N VAL A 50 -2.33 -5.86 0.50
CA VAL A 50 -2.73 -7.19 0.01
C VAL A 50 -1.50 -8.08 -0.17
N GLN A 51 -1.69 -9.39 -0.04
CA GLN A 51 -0.68 -10.38 -0.37
C GLN A 51 -0.72 -10.67 -1.87
N VAL A 52 0.45 -10.63 -2.53
CA VAL A 52 0.63 -10.95 -3.95
C VAL A 52 0.92 -12.45 -4.10
N ASP A 53 1.93 -12.93 -3.40
CA ASP A 53 2.27 -14.37 -3.33
C ASP A 53 2.79 -14.77 -1.93
N SER A 54 3.65 -15.78 -1.83
CA SER A 54 4.09 -16.34 -0.54
C SER A 54 4.85 -15.36 0.34
N ASP A 55 5.59 -14.41 -0.25
CA ASP A 55 6.46 -13.46 0.44
C ASP A 55 6.39 -12.02 -0.14
N THR A 56 5.62 -11.81 -1.22
CA THR A 56 5.42 -10.52 -1.85
C THR A 56 4.08 -9.91 -1.45
N TYR A 57 4.10 -8.62 -1.13
CA TYR A 57 2.94 -7.84 -0.68
C TYR A 57 2.89 -6.52 -1.44
N ALA A 58 1.68 -6.01 -1.71
CA ALA A 58 1.45 -4.71 -2.32
C ALA A 58 0.67 -3.81 -1.37
N LEU A 59 1.13 -2.56 -1.23
CA LEU A 59 0.54 -1.53 -0.40
C LEU A 59 0.14 -0.33 -1.26
N ALA A 60 -1.15 0.00 -1.30
CA ALA A 60 -1.61 1.28 -1.81
C ALA A 60 -1.74 2.28 -0.67
N TYR A 61 -1.30 3.52 -0.87
CA TYR A 61 -1.32 4.56 0.16
C TYR A 61 -1.31 5.97 -0.42
N GLU A 62 -1.75 6.96 0.40
CA GLU A 62 -1.48 8.37 0.16
C GLU A 62 -0.09 8.69 0.68
N GLY A 63 0.78 9.16 -0.19
CA GLY A 63 2.15 9.57 0.13
C GLY A 63 2.33 11.07 0.17
N LYS A 64 3.55 11.50 -0.13
CA LYS A 64 3.94 12.91 -0.16
C LYS A 64 3.00 13.73 -1.06
N ASP A 65 2.67 14.95 -0.62
CA ASP A 65 1.85 15.96 -1.32
C ASP A 65 0.40 15.49 -1.61
N LYS A 66 -0.04 14.39 -0.99
CA LYS A 66 -1.29 13.64 -1.16
C LYS A 66 -1.35 12.72 -2.37
N ASP A 67 -0.25 12.61 -3.12
CA ASP A 67 -0.18 11.76 -4.29
C ASP A 67 -0.47 10.29 -3.94
N GLY A 68 -1.00 9.55 -4.89
CA GLY A 68 -1.35 8.13 -4.70
C GLY A 68 -0.21 7.22 -5.14
N PHE A 69 0.20 6.29 -4.28
CA PHE A 69 1.26 5.33 -4.55
C PHE A 69 0.80 3.89 -4.37
N ILE A 70 1.41 2.99 -5.14
CA ILE A 70 1.46 1.55 -4.87
C ILE A 70 2.92 1.17 -4.74
N SER A 71 3.30 0.56 -3.60
CA SER A 71 4.63 -0.05 -3.43
C SER A 71 4.51 -1.54 -3.16
N THR A 72 5.49 -2.30 -3.63
CA THR A 72 5.60 -3.73 -3.35
C THR A 72 6.76 -4.01 -2.42
N PHE A 73 6.60 -5.04 -1.60
CA PHE A 73 7.57 -5.44 -0.59
C PHE A 73 7.72 -6.95 -0.55
N THR A 74 8.94 -7.43 -0.33
CA THR A 74 9.14 -8.80 0.14
C THR A 74 9.23 -8.81 1.66
N ILE A 75 8.51 -9.74 2.29
CA ILE A 75 8.51 -9.95 3.74
C ILE A 75 8.93 -11.39 4.01
N SER A 76 10.03 -11.58 4.76
CA SER A 76 10.48 -12.93 5.12
C SER A 76 9.42 -13.69 5.92
N SER A 77 9.38 -15.02 5.77
CA SER A 77 8.35 -15.87 6.39
C SER A 77 8.31 -15.82 7.93
N ASP A 78 9.41 -15.39 8.56
CA ASP A 78 9.51 -15.17 10.01
C ASP A 78 9.24 -13.71 10.42
N GLY A 79 8.95 -12.84 9.45
CA GLY A 79 8.68 -11.40 9.66
C GLY A 79 9.91 -10.58 10.04
N SER A 80 11.14 -11.15 9.96
CA SER A 80 12.35 -10.45 10.41
C SER A 80 12.93 -9.47 9.40
N SER A 81 12.45 -9.49 8.16
CA SER A 81 12.91 -8.61 7.07
C SER A 81 11.75 -8.13 6.23
N ILE A 82 11.76 -6.82 5.93
CA ILE A 82 10.86 -6.16 4.97
C ILE A 82 11.76 -5.39 4.02
N VAL A 83 11.62 -5.62 2.71
CA VAL A 83 12.40 -4.95 1.67
C VAL A 83 11.46 -4.43 0.60
N GLU A 84 11.52 -3.14 0.28
CA GLU A 84 10.80 -2.54 -0.84
C GLU A 84 11.39 -3.05 -2.16
N VAL A 85 10.51 -3.40 -3.10
CA VAL A 85 10.86 -3.95 -4.43
C VAL A 85 10.64 -2.93 -5.52
N ASP A 86 9.42 -2.38 -5.59
CA ASP A 86 9.02 -1.44 -6.65
C ASP A 86 8.02 -0.42 -6.09
N THR A 87 7.93 0.74 -6.75
CA THR A 87 6.97 1.80 -6.40
C THR A 87 6.44 2.46 -7.66
N LEU A 88 5.13 2.61 -7.74
CA LEU A 88 4.42 3.33 -8.80
C LEU A 88 3.58 4.45 -8.18
N GLU A 89 3.73 5.66 -8.69
CA GLU A 89 2.79 6.76 -8.48
C GLU A 89 1.61 6.57 -9.44
N HIS A 90 0.42 6.28 -8.89
CA HIS A 90 -0.77 6.01 -9.70
C HIS A 90 -1.66 7.24 -9.87
N ASP A 91 -1.48 8.25 -9.04
CA ASP A 91 -2.18 9.54 -9.11
C ASP A 91 -1.27 10.63 -8.53
N ASP A 92 -1.00 11.70 -9.31
CA ASP A 92 -0.07 12.80 -8.99
C ASP A 92 -0.76 14.01 -8.30
N ASP A 93 -2.02 13.85 -7.90
CA ASP A 93 -2.79 14.91 -7.23
C ASP A 93 -3.44 14.43 -5.93
N HIS A 94 -4.17 13.28 -5.97
CA HIS A 94 -4.79 12.70 -4.77
C HIS A 94 -4.86 11.17 -4.85
N GLY A 95 -4.54 10.50 -3.75
CA GLY A 95 -4.63 9.04 -3.63
C GLY A 95 -5.18 8.61 -2.27
N GLN A 96 -6.43 8.97 -1.98
CA GLN A 96 -7.04 8.79 -0.66
C GLN A 96 -8.02 7.63 -0.63
N TYR A 97 -8.34 7.14 0.57
CA TYR A 97 -9.33 6.09 0.81
C TYR A 97 -9.09 4.84 -0.03
N ASN A 98 -7.83 4.45 -0.16
CA ASN A 98 -7.39 3.34 -0.99
C ASN A 98 -8.00 2.01 -0.56
N SER A 99 -8.46 1.22 -1.55
CA SER A 99 -8.86 -0.16 -1.37
C SER A 99 -8.33 -1.00 -2.53
N LEU A 100 -7.30 -1.80 -2.28
CA LEU A 100 -6.62 -2.65 -3.24
C LEU A 100 -7.11 -4.09 -3.09
N VAL A 101 -7.37 -4.79 -4.22
CA VAL A 101 -7.80 -6.18 -4.23
C VAL A 101 -7.15 -6.95 -5.37
N HIS A 102 -6.78 -8.20 -5.12
CA HIS A 102 -6.42 -9.16 -6.18
C HIS A 102 -7.67 -9.56 -6.97
N VAL A 103 -7.60 -9.59 -8.30
CA VAL A 103 -8.72 -9.97 -9.17
C VAL A 103 -8.49 -11.33 -9.80
N VAL A 104 -7.48 -11.48 -10.63
CA VAL A 104 -7.15 -12.75 -11.31
C VAL A 104 -5.71 -12.75 -11.80
N SER A 105 -5.02 -13.87 -11.70
CA SER A 105 -3.61 -13.99 -12.09
C SER A 105 -2.77 -12.88 -11.45
N ASP A 106 -2.12 -12.04 -12.22
CA ASP A 106 -1.31 -10.93 -11.76
C ASP A 106 -2.08 -9.59 -11.72
N THR A 107 -3.41 -9.62 -11.98
CA THR A 107 -4.26 -8.41 -12.07
C THR A 107 -4.81 -8.01 -10.71
N TYR A 108 -4.65 -6.74 -10.39
CA TYR A 108 -5.14 -6.07 -9.19
C TYR A 108 -6.01 -4.87 -9.58
N ALA A 109 -7.01 -4.58 -8.75
CA ALA A 109 -7.85 -3.39 -8.86
C ALA A 109 -7.71 -2.53 -7.61
N LEU A 110 -7.58 -1.22 -7.79
CA LEU A 110 -7.52 -0.21 -6.75
C LEU A 110 -8.67 0.76 -6.91
N ALA A 111 -9.52 0.90 -5.88
CA ALA A 111 -10.45 2.01 -5.74
C ALA A 111 -9.83 3.08 -4.83
N TYR A 112 -9.99 4.35 -5.21
CA TYR A 112 -9.47 5.49 -4.45
C TYR A 112 -10.29 6.76 -4.72
N ALA A 113 -10.13 7.76 -3.85
CA ALA A 113 -10.57 9.12 -4.12
C ALA A 113 -9.38 9.89 -4.71
N GLY A 114 -9.56 10.41 -5.92
CA GLY A 114 -8.60 11.23 -6.64
C GLY A 114 -8.91 12.73 -6.54
N THR A 115 -8.55 13.48 -7.56
CA THR A 115 -8.79 14.93 -7.65
C THR A 115 -10.24 15.28 -7.34
N ASN A 116 -10.47 16.31 -6.54
CA ASN A 116 -11.79 16.79 -6.07
C ASN A 116 -12.58 15.78 -5.21
N ASP A 117 -11.94 14.77 -4.66
CA ASP A 117 -12.57 13.65 -3.97
C ASP A 117 -13.39 12.71 -4.88
N ASP A 118 -13.28 12.86 -6.21
CA ASP A 118 -13.97 12.01 -7.18
C ASP A 118 -13.51 10.54 -7.04
N GLY A 119 -14.41 9.60 -7.30
CA GLY A 119 -14.12 8.17 -7.10
C GLY A 119 -13.56 7.52 -8.36
N PHE A 120 -12.42 6.85 -8.24
CA PHE A 120 -11.74 6.14 -9.34
C PHE A 120 -11.53 4.66 -9.06
N ILE A 121 -11.49 3.86 -10.12
CA ILE A 121 -11.00 2.49 -10.11
C ILE A 121 -9.93 2.35 -11.18
N SER A 122 -8.72 1.93 -10.79
CA SER A 122 -7.59 1.65 -11.68
C SER A 122 -7.19 0.18 -11.59
N THR A 123 -6.58 -0.36 -12.65
CA THR A 123 -6.09 -1.72 -12.68
C THR A 123 -4.60 -1.78 -12.99
N PHE A 124 -3.91 -2.75 -12.36
CA PHE A 124 -2.48 -2.96 -12.46
C PHE A 124 -2.18 -4.45 -12.58
N THR A 125 -1.04 -4.78 -13.17
CA THR A 125 -0.44 -6.10 -12.99
C THR A 125 0.71 -5.99 -12.00
N ILE A 126 0.80 -6.97 -11.09
CA ILE A 126 1.94 -7.13 -10.17
C ILE A 126 2.41 -8.56 -10.34
N ASP A 127 3.62 -8.73 -10.87
CA ASP A 127 4.18 -10.07 -11.10
C ASP A 127 4.76 -10.71 -9.82
N SER A 128 5.24 -11.94 -9.93
CA SER A 128 5.82 -12.67 -8.79
C SER A 128 7.11 -12.07 -8.26
N GLU A 129 7.81 -11.27 -9.05
CA GLU A 129 8.99 -10.50 -8.64
C GLU A 129 8.62 -9.19 -7.95
N GLY A 130 7.32 -8.84 -7.90
CA GLY A 130 6.80 -7.62 -7.32
C GLY A 130 6.86 -6.39 -8.23
N VAL A 131 7.09 -6.56 -9.53
CA VAL A 131 7.12 -5.44 -10.49
C VAL A 131 5.69 -5.00 -10.81
N ILE A 132 5.43 -3.71 -10.66
CA ILE A 132 4.13 -3.09 -10.88
C ILE A 132 4.06 -2.53 -12.30
N THR A 133 3.00 -2.89 -13.04
CA THR A 133 2.76 -2.34 -14.38
C THR A 133 1.31 -1.86 -14.48
N PRO A 134 1.07 -0.59 -14.80
CA PRO A 134 -0.29 -0.09 -15.07
C PRO A 134 -0.87 -0.78 -16.30
N ILE A 135 -2.14 -1.20 -16.22
CA ILE A 135 -2.85 -1.71 -17.40
C ILE A 135 -3.30 -0.50 -18.22
N GLN A 136 -2.76 -0.39 -19.44
CA GLN A 136 -3.12 0.70 -20.35
C GLN A 136 -4.28 0.30 -21.25
N ILE A 137 -5.26 1.19 -21.41
CA ILE A 137 -6.32 1.01 -22.41
C ILE A 137 -5.72 1.34 -23.77
N GLN A 138 -5.58 0.34 -24.63
CA GLN A 138 -5.28 0.58 -26.04
C GLN A 138 -6.52 1.11 -26.73
N ASN A 139 -6.71 2.42 -26.74
CA ASN A 139 -7.72 3.05 -27.57
C ASN A 139 -7.37 2.89 -29.06
N HIS A 140 -8.19 2.13 -29.78
CA HIS A 140 -8.11 1.94 -31.25
C HIS A 140 -8.60 3.18 -31.98
N ALA A 141 -8.07 4.35 -31.71
CA ALA A 141 -8.32 5.56 -32.50
C ALA A 141 -7.17 6.56 -32.35
N ASN A 142 -6.14 6.32 -33.13
CA ASN A 142 -5.28 7.30 -33.80
C ASN A 142 -5.17 8.70 -33.16
N THR A 143 -4.54 8.81 -31.98
CA THR A 143 -3.86 10.03 -31.52
C THR A 143 -2.69 9.66 -30.60
N ASP A 144 -1.59 10.33 -30.80
CA ASP A 144 -0.23 10.14 -30.37
C ASP A 144 0.00 10.55 -28.89
N THR A 145 -0.76 9.97 -27.94
CA THR A 145 -0.51 10.10 -26.49
C THR A 145 -0.86 8.79 -25.81
N VAL A 146 0.17 8.03 -25.44
CA VAL A 146 0.12 6.77 -24.74
C VAL A 146 0.27 7.08 -23.26
N ASP A 147 -0.81 7.44 -22.54
CA ASP A 147 -0.72 7.69 -21.10
C ASP A 147 -2.03 7.43 -20.31
N ASP A 148 -3.04 6.76 -20.90
CA ASP A 148 -4.21 6.41 -20.10
C ASP A 148 -4.05 5.03 -19.49
N VAL A 149 -3.71 4.99 -18.20
CA VAL A 149 -3.93 3.84 -17.32
C VAL A 149 -5.40 3.43 -17.43
N ALA A 150 -5.72 2.14 -17.37
CA ALA A 150 -7.09 1.66 -17.31
C ALA A 150 -7.75 2.18 -16.03
N ASN A 151 -8.30 3.36 -16.10
CA ASN A 151 -8.91 4.11 -15.01
C ASN A 151 -10.37 4.42 -15.36
N LEU A 152 -11.27 4.15 -14.45
CA LEU A 152 -12.69 4.48 -14.53
C LEU A 152 -13.06 5.42 -13.39
N GLU A 153 -13.50 6.63 -13.73
CA GLU A 153 -14.17 7.49 -12.77
C GLU A 153 -15.58 6.94 -12.52
N HIS A 154 -15.82 6.39 -11.32
CA HIS A 154 -17.09 5.75 -10.97
C HIS A 154 -18.05 6.69 -10.24
N ASP A 155 -17.56 7.80 -9.68
CA ASP A 155 -18.35 8.86 -9.05
C ASP A 155 -17.67 10.22 -9.26
N ILE A 156 -18.37 11.15 -9.93
CA ILE A 156 -17.87 12.48 -10.32
C ILE A 156 -17.98 13.54 -9.22
N VAL A 157 -18.38 13.16 -8.01
CA VAL A 157 -18.59 14.10 -6.91
C VAL A 157 -17.87 13.66 -5.66
N GLN A 158 -17.89 12.34 -5.35
CA GLN A 158 -17.30 11.80 -4.13
C GLN A 158 -17.12 10.31 -4.24
N GLY A 159 -15.92 9.81 -3.90
CA GLY A 159 -15.61 8.38 -3.91
C GLY A 159 -14.74 8.00 -2.71
N GLN A 160 -15.27 8.20 -1.50
CA GLN A 160 -14.53 8.04 -0.25
C GLN A 160 -14.87 6.74 0.48
N TYR A 161 -14.02 6.37 1.47
CA TYR A 161 -14.21 5.19 2.31
C TYR A 161 -14.40 3.90 1.52
N ASN A 162 -13.62 3.74 0.48
CA ASN A 162 -13.68 2.64 -0.48
C ASN A 162 -13.41 1.29 0.18
N SER A 163 -14.21 0.27 -0.20
CA SER A 163 -14.03 -1.12 0.19
C SER A 163 -14.33 -2.02 -0.99
N LEU A 164 -13.28 -2.58 -1.58
CA LEU A 164 -13.35 -3.52 -2.70
C LEU A 164 -13.38 -4.97 -2.22
N VAL A 165 -14.12 -5.80 -2.96
CA VAL A 165 -14.06 -7.25 -2.82
C VAL A 165 -14.18 -7.91 -4.20
N GLN A 166 -13.42 -8.96 -4.41
CA GLN A 166 -13.57 -9.83 -5.58
C GLN A 166 -14.83 -10.69 -5.45
N ILE A 167 -15.68 -10.73 -6.49
CA ILE A 167 -16.83 -11.63 -6.59
C ILE A 167 -16.43 -12.91 -7.33
N ASN A 168 -15.74 -12.75 -8.47
CA ASN A 168 -15.21 -13.86 -9.30
C ASN A 168 -14.01 -13.36 -10.12
N SER A 169 -13.51 -14.19 -11.05
CA SER A 169 -12.28 -13.90 -11.81
C SER A 169 -12.31 -12.63 -12.67
N ASN A 170 -13.47 -12.04 -12.91
CA ASN A 170 -13.58 -10.82 -13.73
C ASN A 170 -14.59 -9.80 -13.18
N THR A 171 -15.06 -9.99 -11.94
CA THR A 171 -16.06 -9.09 -11.34
C THR A 171 -15.64 -8.73 -9.93
N ILE A 172 -15.68 -7.43 -9.63
CA ILE A 172 -15.47 -6.85 -8.31
C ILE A 172 -16.70 -6.10 -7.85
N ALA A 173 -16.90 -5.98 -6.55
CA ALA A 173 -17.87 -5.06 -5.94
C ALA A 173 -17.14 -4.02 -5.11
N LEU A 174 -17.63 -2.78 -5.14
CA LEU A 174 -17.15 -1.64 -4.38
C LEU A 174 -18.27 -1.09 -3.53
N ALA A 175 -18.07 -1.01 -2.22
CA ALA A 175 -18.87 -0.17 -1.32
C ALA A 175 -18.11 1.13 -1.06
N TYR A 176 -18.81 2.27 -1.11
CA TYR A 176 -18.19 3.59 -0.93
C TYR A 176 -19.20 4.63 -0.44
N ALA A 177 -18.71 5.76 0.06
CA ALA A 177 -19.51 6.96 0.27
C ALA A 177 -19.41 7.85 -0.98
N GLY A 178 -20.54 8.09 -1.61
CA GLY A 178 -20.67 8.95 -2.75
C GLY A 178 -21.34 10.27 -2.42
N THR A 179 -21.98 10.90 -3.39
CA THR A 179 -22.63 12.21 -3.26
C THR A 179 -23.48 12.34 -1.99
N ASN A 180 -23.29 13.41 -1.22
CA ASN A 180 -23.92 13.73 0.07
C ASN A 180 -23.61 12.74 1.21
N ASP A 181 -22.49 12.03 1.17
CA ASP A 181 -22.13 10.96 2.09
C ASP A 181 -23.10 9.77 2.07
N ASP A 182 -23.90 9.62 1.03
CA ASP A 182 -24.78 8.48 0.85
C ASP A 182 -23.98 7.21 0.55
N GLY A 183 -24.41 6.07 1.10
CA GLY A 183 -23.74 4.78 0.89
C GLY A 183 -24.18 4.12 -0.40
N PHE A 184 -23.20 3.71 -1.23
CA PHE A 184 -23.40 3.00 -2.49
C PHE A 184 -22.72 1.64 -2.49
N ILE A 185 -23.25 0.71 -3.27
CA ILE A 185 -22.58 -0.53 -3.68
C ILE A 185 -22.69 -0.63 -5.19
N SER A 186 -21.56 -0.74 -5.88
CA SER A 186 -21.46 -0.87 -7.31
C SER A 186 -20.67 -2.13 -7.69
N THR A 187 -20.93 -2.68 -8.87
CA THR A 187 -20.18 -3.82 -9.41
C THR A 187 -19.54 -3.46 -10.73
N PHE A 188 -18.33 -3.96 -10.94
CA PHE A 188 -17.54 -3.69 -12.14
C PHE A 188 -17.01 -4.99 -12.72
N THR A 189 -16.90 -5.04 -14.04
CA THR A 189 -16.28 -6.14 -14.79
C THR A 189 -14.92 -5.66 -15.30
N ILE A 190 -13.89 -6.48 -15.08
CA ILE A 190 -12.50 -6.25 -15.49
C ILE A 190 -12.15 -7.19 -16.63
#